data_56d34242a0d7048f1ef20ec8e26a4405
#
_entry.id   56d34242a0d7048f1ef20ec8e26a4405
#
_cell.length_a   1.000
_cell.length_b   1.000
_cell.length_c   1.000
_cell.angle_alpha   90.00
_cell.angle_beta   90.00
_cell.angle_gamma   90.00
#
_symmetry.space_group_name_H-M   'P 1'
#
loop_
_entity.id
_entity.type
_entity.pdbx_description
1 polymer ?
#
loop_
_entity_poly.entity_id
_entity_poly.type
_entity_poly.pdbx_seq_one_letter_code
_entity_poly.pdbx_strand_id
1 'polypeptide(L)'
;MFYLDIVEEALCFGWVDGLHKSSDETGLSQRLTPRKENSNWTELNKERARRLIKLGLMTDEGQKVLPDLSPQSFKIIKPVKRALKRDPKVWDNFNQFPDLYQRVRVDGVQSRLKFSKPQSYKHRLHKLVKKTIANEMYGGWCDNGRLLHY
;
A
#
# COMPACT_ATOMS: atom_id res chain seq x y z
N MET A 1 -20.97 -2.11 -7.52
CA MET A 1 -19.54 -2.43 -7.68
C MET A 1 -18.82 -1.90 -6.46
N PHE A 2 -18.07 -2.74 -5.75
CA PHE A 2 -17.32 -2.30 -4.58
C PHE A 2 -16.07 -1.53 -5.00
N TYR A 3 -15.63 -0.58 -4.17
CA TYR A 3 -14.43 0.23 -4.45
C TYR A 3 -13.18 -0.61 -4.81
N LEU A 4 -12.97 -1.72 -4.08
CA LEU A 4 -11.83 -2.60 -4.34
C LEU A 4 -11.89 -3.24 -5.73
N ASP A 5 -13.08 -3.56 -6.24
CA ASP A 5 -13.24 -4.15 -7.57
C ASP A 5 -12.83 -3.13 -8.65
N ILE A 6 -13.20 -1.85 -8.46
CA ILE A 6 -12.78 -0.77 -9.37
C ILE A 6 -11.25 -0.60 -9.37
N VAL A 7 -10.62 -0.66 -8.20
CA VAL A 7 -9.16 -0.55 -8.09
C VAL A 7 -8.45 -1.73 -8.73
N GLU A 8 -8.93 -2.94 -8.51
CA GLU A 8 -8.37 -4.16 -9.10
C GLU A 8 -8.53 -4.17 -10.62
N GLU A 9 -9.72 -3.80 -11.13
CA GLU A 9 -9.96 -3.69 -12.57
C GLU A 9 -9.05 -2.63 -13.21
N ALA A 10 -8.94 -1.45 -12.60
CA ALA A 10 -8.04 -0.40 -13.07
C ALA A 10 -6.58 -0.89 -13.15
N LEU A 11 -6.12 -1.64 -12.14
CA LEU A 11 -4.78 -2.23 -12.14
C LEU A 11 -4.58 -3.23 -13.28
N CYS A 12 -5.58 -4.06 -13.58
CA CYS A 12 -5.51 -5.04 -14.67
C CYS A 12 -5.22 -4.39 -16.02
N PHE A 13 -5.70 -3.18 -16.24
CA PHE A 13 -5.51 -2.41 -17.50
C PHE A 13 -4.41 -1.35 -17.41
N GLY A 14 -3.62 -1.32 -16.35
CA GLY A 14 -2.55 -0.34 -16.18
C GLY A 14 -3.04 1.07 -15.88
N TRP A 15 -4.18 1.20 -15.21
CA TRP A 15 -4.77 2.47 -14.81
C TRP A 15 -4.59 2.71 -13.30
N VAL A 16 -4.80 3.93 -12.87
CA VAL A 16 -4.77 4.33 -11.46
C VAL A 16 -6.05 5.07 -11.10
N ASP A 17 -6.57 4.76 -9.92
CA ASP A 17 -7.67 5.46 -9.32
C ASP A 17 -7.23 6.85 -8.83
N GLY A 18 -8.01 7.87 -9.18
CA GLY A 18 -7.80 9.26 -8.79
C GLY A 18 -8.80 9.69 -7.71
N LEU A 19 -8.99 11.00 -7.63
CA LEU A 19 -9.90 11.60 -6.66
C LEU A 19 -11.36 11.22 -6.92
N HIS A 20 -12.07 10.91 -5.85
CA HIS A 20 -13.52 10.86 -5.85
C HIS A 20 -14.09 12.26 -6.04
N LYS A 21 -15.05 12.42 -6.93
CA LYS A 21 -15.89 13.62 -6.99
C LYS A 21 -17.31 13.24 -6.58
N SER A 22 -17.88 14.00 -5.68
CA SER A 22 -19.32 14.00 -5.45
C SER A 22 -19.96 14.72 -6.64
N SER A 23 -20.97 14.09 -7.24
CA SER A 23 -21.82 14.69 -8.27
C SER A 23 -23.24 14.69 -7.74
N ASP A 24 -23.89 15.84 -7.75
CA ASP A 24 -25.26 15.99 -7.26
C ASP A 24 -26.28 15.19 -8.07
N GLU A 25 -25.94 14.86 -9.33
CA GLU A 25 -26.84 14.15 -10.24
C GLU A 25 -26.59 12.63 -10.30
N THR A 26 -25.34 12.15 -10.09
CA THR A 26 -24.96 10.75 -10.32
C THR A 26 -24.35 10.05 -9.11
N GLY A 27 -24.26 10.73 -7.96
CA GLY A 27 -23.62 10.20 -6.76
C GLY A 27 -22.09 10.29 -6.82
N LEU A 28 -21.39 9.30 -6.25
CA LEU A 28 -19.93 9.26 -6.21
C LEU A 28 -19.37 8.79 -7.57
N SER A 29 -18.59 9.65 -8.22
CA SER A 29 -17.82 9.28 -9.40
C SER A 29 -16.34 9.12 -9.08
N GLN A 30 -15.70 8.08 -9.60
CA GLN A 30 -14.27 7.82 -9.48
C GLN A 30 -13.58 8.11 -10.80
N ARG A 31 -12.57 8.99 -10.76
CA ARG A 31 -11.72 9.22 -11.92
C ARG A 31 -10.68 8.12 -12.04
N LEU A 32 -10.63 7.48 -13.20
CA LEU A 32 -9.55 6.56 -13.57
C LEU A 32 -8.67 7.22 -14.64
N THR A 33 -7.36 7.03 -14.55
CA THR A 33 -6.41 7.57 -15.53
C THR A 33 -5.34 6.52 -15.86
N PRO A 34 -4.81 6.48 -17.11
CA PRO A 34 -3.69 5.61 -17.43
C PRO A 34 -2.49 5.90 -16.53
N ARG A 35 -1.83 4.86 -16.08
CA ARG A 35 -0.65 4.92 -15.22
C ARG A 35 0.56 5.35 -16.07
N LYS A 36 1.30 6.33 -15.60
CA LYS A 36 2.56 6.76 -16.23
C LYS A 36 3.68 5.80 -15.84
N GLU A 37 4.70 5.63 -16.70
CA GLU A 37 5.86 4.75 -16.45
C GLU A 37 6.52 4.97 -15.09
N ASN A 38 6.69 6.24 -14.68
CA ASN A 38 7.33 6.61 -13.42
C ASN A 38 6.32 6.86 -12.27
N SER A 39 5.09 6.36 -12.38
CA SER A 39 4.12 6.55 -11.31
C SER A 39 4.51 5.79 -10.04
N ASN A 40 4.18 6.37 -8.90
CA ASN A 40 4.46 5.74 -7.62
C ASN A 40 3.57 4.50 -7.40
N TRP A 41 4.20 3.39 -7.04
CA TRP A 41 3.53 2.17 -6.63
C TRP A 41 3.65 1.98 -5.12
N THR A 42 2.52 1.90 -4.44
CA THR A 42 2.49 1.53 -3.02
C THR A 42 2.69 0.02 -2.88
N GLU A 43 3.21 -0.43 -1.74
CA GLU A 43 3.34 -1.87 -1.46
C GLU A 43 1.99 -2.59 -1.49
N LEU A 44 0.90 -1.91 -1.10
CA LEU A 44 -0.45 -2.46 -1.22
C LEU A 44 -0.86 -2.69 -2.69
N ASN A 45 -0.61 -1.73 -3.58
CA ASN A 45 -0.93 -1.91 -5.01
C ASN A 45 -0.02 -2.93 -5.68
N LYS A 46 1.23 -3.06 -5.26
CA LYS A 46 2.10 -4.15 -5.72
C LYS A 46 1.56 -5.51 -5.32
N GLU A 47 1.04 -5.65 -4.09
CA GLU A 47 0.44 -6.92 -3.65
C GLU A 47 -0.84 -7.25 -4.43
N ARG A 48 -1.69 -6.26 -4.68
CA ARG A 48 -2.85 -6.42 -5.58
C ARG A 48 -2.43 -6.92 -6.96
N ALA A 49 -1.40 -6.32 -7.54
CA ALA A 49 -0.86 -6.73 -8.84
C ALA A 49 -0.34 -8.19 -8.83
N ARG A 50 0.39 -8.60 -7.77
CA ARG A 50 0.83 -10.00 -7.60
C ARG A 50 -0.35 -10.96 -7.62
N ARG A 51 -1.40 -10.64 -6.85
CA ARG A 51 -2.62 -11.42 -6.80
C ARG A 51 -3.29 -11.51 -8.18
N LEU A 52 -3.47 -10.38 -8.86
CA LEU A 52 -4.13 -10.33 -10.17
C LEU A 52 -3.36 -11.11 -11.25
N ILE A 53 -2.02 -11.08 -11.22
CA ILE A 53 -1.17 -11.89 -12.08
C ILE A 53 -1.39 -13.38 -11.79
N LYS A 54 -1.35 -13.78 -10.52
CA LYS A 54 -1.53 -15.18 -10.10
C LYS A 54 -2.90 -15.74 -10.48
N LEU A 55 -3.92 -14.91 -10.46
CA LEU A 55 -5.28 -15.25 -10.89
C LEU A 55 -5.49 -15.22 -12.41
N GLY A 56 -4.48 -14.82 -13.20
CA GLY A 56 -4.58 -14.70 -14.65
C GLY A 56 -5.46 -13.55 -15.14
N LEU A 57 -5.69 -12.54 -14.28
CA LEU A 57 -6.56 -11.40 -14.58
C LEU A 57 -5.82 -10.19 -15.16
N MET A 58 -4.49 -10.15 -14.99
CA MET A 58 -3.66 -9.03 -15.47
C MET A 58 -3.56 -9.07 -16.99
N THR A 59 -3.97 -7.99 -17.66
CA THR A 59 -3.86 -7.84 -19.10
C THR A 59 -2.45 -7.48 -19.56
N ASP A 60 -2.15 -7.63 -20.84
CA ASP A 60 -0.85 -7.20 -21.40
C ASP A 60 -0.60 -5.71 -21.19
N GLU A 61 -1.64 -4.88 -21.27
CA GLU A 61 -1.53 -3.44 -20.99
C GLU A 61 -1.18 -3.16 -19.53
N GLY A 62 -1.78 -3.91 -18.60
CA GLY A 62 -1.44 -3.83 -17.18
C GLY A 62 -0.01 -4.26 -16.91
N GLN A 63 0.47 -5.31 -17.59
CA GLN A 63 1.84 -5.81 -17.42
C GLN A 63 2.91 -4.79 -17.83
N LYS A 64 2.68 -4.00 -18.87
CA LYS A 64 3.64 -3.01 -19.39
C LYS A 64 4.03 -1.93 -18.39
N VAL A 65 3.17 -1.64 -17.41
CA VAL A 65 3.39 -0.55 -16.44
C VAL A 65 3.76 -1.05 -15.04
N LEU A 66 3.99 -2.36 -14.88
CA LEU A 66 4.34 -2.95 -13.59
C LEU A 66 5.76 -2.52 -13.16
N PRO A 67 5.95 -2.22 -11.86
CA PRO A 67 7.27 -2.03 -11.29
C PRO A 67 7.91 -3.38 -10.94
N ASP A 68 9.08 -3.35 -10.32
CA ASP A 68 9.58 -4.53 -9.61
C ASP A 68 8.62 -4.96 -8.51
N LEU A 69 8.02 -6.12 -8.69
CA LEU A 69 7.07 -6.72 -7.75
C LEU A 69 7.72 -7.60 -6.69
N SER A 70 9.05 -7.80 -6.70
CA SER A 70 9.74 -8.58 -5.69
C SER A 70 9.51 -8.00 -4.28
N PRO A 71 8.96 -8.74 -3.31
CA PRO A 71 8.84 -8.26 -1.94
C PRO A 71 10.19 -7.87 -1.32
N GLN A 72 11.27 -8.52 -1.73
CA GLN A 72 12.63 -8.28 -1.26
C GLN A 72 13.21 -6.93 -1.75
N SER A 73 12.61 -6.34 -2.80
CA SER A 73 13.00 -5.01 -3.28
C SER A 73 12.59 -3.90 -2.31
N PHE A 74 11.61 -4.14 -1.43
CA PHE A 74 11.19 -3.17 -0.43
C PHE A 74 12.25 -2.99 0.66
N LYS A 75 12.63 -1.75 0.92
CA LYS A 75 13.62 -1.43 1.96
C LYS A 75 13.05 -0.44 2.97
N ILE A 76 13.20 -0.76 4.23
CA ILE A 76 12.89 0.16 5.33
C ILE A 76 14.01 1.18 5.43
N ILE A 77 13.70 2.46 5.30
CA ILE A 77 14.70 3.54 5.43
C ILE A 77 15.28 3.60 6.84
N LYS A 78 16.54 4.03 6.94
CA LYS A 78 17.26 4.07 8.23
C LYS A 78 16.50 4.77 9.38
N PRO A 79 15.85 5.95 9.19
CA PRO A 79 15.12 6.62 10.26
C PRO A 79 13.94 5.79 10.80
N VAL A 80 13.16 5.15 9.93
CA VAL A 80 12.03 4.30 10.35
C VAL A 80 12.54 3.06 11.07
N LYS A 81 13.56 2.40 10.52
CA LYS A 81 14.19 1.22 11.15
C LYS A 81 14.74 1.54 12.53
N ARG A 82 15.40 2.71 12.69
CA ARG A 82 15.91 3.18 13.98
C ARG A 82 14.77 3.41 14.99
N ALA A 83 13.67 4.03 14.57
CA ALA A 83 12.52 4.27 15.44
C ALA A 83 11.87 2.96 15.93
N LEU A 84 11.72 1.97 15.05
CA LEU A 84 11.19 0.65 15.42
C LEU A 84 12.12 -0.13 16.34
N LYS A 85 13.45 0.02 16.18
CA LYS A 85 14.46 -0.67 17.02
C LYS A 85 14.77 0.03 18.33
N ARG A 86 14.24 1.24 18.58
CA ARG A 86 14.52 1.99 19.80
C ARG A 86 14.05 1.27 21.06
N ASP A 87 12.95 0.54 20.94
CA ASP A 87 12.40 -0.30 21.99
C ASP A 87 12.42 -1.76 21.51
N PRO A 88 13.09 -2.69 22.22
CA PRO A 88 13.14 -4.10 21.86
C PRO A 88 11.76 -4.73 21.70
N LYS A 89 10.79 -4.39 22.57
CA LYS A 89 9.43 -4.91 22.51
C LYS A 89 8.72 -4.48 21.21
N VAL A 90 8.94 -3.23 20.77
CA VAL A 90 8.39 -2.77 19.47
C VAL A 90 8.99 -3.57 18.33
N TRP A 91 10.31 -3.78 18.35
CA TRP A 91 10.98 -4.52 17.29
C TRP A 91 10.55 -5.99 17.22
N ASP A 92 10.41 -6.64 18.38
CA ASP A 92 9.98 -8.03 18.48
C ASP A 92 8.53 -8.20 17.97
N ASN A 93 7.61 -7.35 18.44
CA ASN A 93 6.23 -7.35 17.97
C ASN A 93 6.14 -7.07 16.45
N PHE A 94 6.93 -6.10 15.96
CA PHE A 94 6.94 -5.76 14.53
C PHE A 94 7.36 -6.95 13.67
N ASN A 95 8.37 -7.68 14.07
CA ASN A 95 8.85 -8.86 13.33
C ASN A 95 7.89 -10.05 13.37
N GLN A 96 6.96 -10.09 14.33
CA GLN A 96 5.92 -11.13 14.39
C GLN A 96 4.71 -10.83 13.51
N PHE A 97 4.53 -9.58 13.08
CA PHE A 97 3.45 -9.23 12.17
C PHE A 97 3.66 -9.82 10.76
N PRO A 98 2.58 -10.09 10.01
CA PRO A 98 2.70 -10.55 8.63
C PRO A 98 3.58 -9.62 7.78
N ASP A 99 4.41 -10.20 6.90
CA ASP A 99 5.32 -9.45 6.04
C ASP A 99 4.60 -8.38 5.20
N LEU A 100 3.44 -8.71 4.65
CA LEU A 100 2.62 -7.75 3.92
C LEU A 100 2.21 -6.56 4.78
N TYR A 101 1.80 -6.80 6.04
CA TYR A 101 1.46 -5.73 6.97
C TYR A 101 2.66 -4.82 7.21
N GLN A 102 3.82 -5.41 7.48
CA GLN A 102 5.06 -4.66 7.71
C GLN A 102 5.37 -3.74 6.54
N ARG A 103 5.39 -4.29 5.30
CA ARG A 103 5.67 -3.52 4.08
C ARG A 103 4.65 -2.41 3.86
N VAL A 104 3.37 -2.70 3.92
CA VAL A 104 2.29 -1.72 3.69
C VAL A 104 2.31 -0.59 4.73
N ARG A 105 2.53 -0.91 6.01
CA ARG A 105 2.58 0.13 7.06
C ARG A 105 3.81 1.01 6.94
N VAL A 106 4.98 0.41 6.75
CA VAL A 106 6.23 1.17 6.59
C VAL A 106 6.19 2.02 5.33
N ASP A 107 5.71 1.48 4.19
CA ASP A 107 5.54 2.25 2.96
C ASP A 107 4.63 3.47 3.17
N GLY A 108 3.51 3.29 3.86
CA GLY A 108 2.59 4.38 4.21
C GLY A 108 3.21 5.46 5.10
N VAL A 109 4.24 5.13 5.89
CA VAL A 109 5.01 6.08 6.70
C VAL A 109 6.06 6.78 5.84
N GLN A 110 6.98 6.01 5.22
CA GLN A 110 8.17 6.57 4.58
C GLN A 110 7.86 7.30 3.27
N SER A 111 6.77 6.96 2.58
CA SER A 111 6.31 7.68 1.39
C SER A 111 6.00 9.16 1.67
N ARG A 112 5.68 9.53 2.93
CA ARG A 112 5.42 10.93 3.30
C ARG A 112 6.66 11.83 3.14
N LEU A 113 7.85 11.26 3.30
CA LEU A 113 9.09 12.00 3.04
C LEU A 113 9.29 12.26 1.54
N LYS A 114 8.97 11.29 0.68
CA LYS A 114 9.02 11.48 -0.78
C LYS A 114 8.12 12.63 -1.25
N PHE A 115 6.97 12.82 -0.61
CA PHE A 115 6.01 13.87 -0.94
C PHE A 115 6.19 15.16 -0.12
N SER A 116 7.35 15.35 0.53
CA SER A 116 7.67 16.53 1.33
C SER A 116 6.61 16.85 2.39
N LYS A 117 6.10 15.84 3.08
CA LYS A 117 5.08 15.96 4.14
C LYS A 117 5.63 15.53 5.51
N PRO A 118 6.58 16.28 6.11
CA PRO A 118 7.29 15.88 7.32
C PRO A 118 6.37 15.73 8.55
N GLN A 119 5.34 16.54 8.68
CA GLN A 119 4.39 16.43 9.79
C GLN A 119 3.57 15.15 9.69
N SER A 120 3.10 14.81 8.50
CA SER A 120 2.40 13.56 8.24
C SER A 120 3.30 12.34 8.48
N TYR A 121 4.58 12.42 8.12
CA TYR A 121 5.58 11.39 8.42
C TYR A 121 5.71 11.16 9.93
N LYS A 122 5.93 12.22 10.71
CA LYS A 122 6.08 12.13 12.17
C LYS A 122 4.84 11.51 12.82
N HIS A 123 3.64 11.99 12.44
CA HIS A 123 2.37 11.47 12.96
C HIS A 123 2.19 9.98 12.64
N ARG A 124 2.45 9.56 11.41
CA ARG A 124 2.30 8.16 10.99
C ARG A 124 3.33 7.25 11.63
N LEU A 125 4.58 7.71 11.79
CA LEU A 125 5.63 6.97 12.48
C LEU A 125 5.27 6.77 13.95
N HIS A 126 4.83 7.84 14.64
CA HIS A 126 4.37 7.73 16.03
C HIS A 126 3.22 6.73 16.17
N LYS A 127 2.21 6.80 15.29
CA LYS A 127 1.09 5.85 15.29
C LYS A 127 1.56 4.42 15.06
N LEU A 128 2.50 4.19 14.14
CA LEU A 128 3.07 2.86 13.88
C LEU A 128 3.71 2.30 15.15
N VAL A 129 4.62 3.05 15.79
CA VAL A 129 5.30 2.63 17.02
C VAL A 129 4.30 2.36 18.14
N LYS A 130 3.35 3.29 18.38
CA LYS A 130 2.33 3.16 19.43
C LYS A 130 1.46 1.91 19.25
N LYS A 131 1.03 1.61 18.04
CA LYS A 131 0.22 0.42 17.75
C LYS A 131 1.05 -0.86 17.84
N THR A 132 2.29 -0.81 17.38
CA THR A 132 3.19 -1.97 17.44
C THR A 132 3.55 -2.36 18.89
N ILE A 133 3.82 -1.41 19.79
CA ILE A 133 4.10 -1.73 21.19
C ILE A 133 2.89 -2.36 21.89
N ALA A 134 1.67 -1.96 21.47
CA ALA A 134 0.43 -2.57 21.95
C ALA A 134 0.12 -3.94 21.28
N ASN A 135 1.00 -4.40 20.39
CA ASN A 135 0.80 -5.61 19.57
C ASN A 135 -0.49 -5.57 18.73
N GLU A 136 -0.85 -4.39 18.22
CA GLU A 136 -2.06 -4.16 17.45
C GLU A 136 -1.75 -3.82 15.98
N MET A 137 -2.32 -4.59 15.06
CA MET A 137 -2.37 -4.22 13.65
C MET A 137 -3.51 -3.21 13.39
N TYR A 138 -3.35 -2.34 12.39
CA TYR A 138 -4.35 -1.33 12.07
C TYR A 138 -4.45 -1.02 10.57
N GLY A 139 -5.59 -0.45 10.18
CA GLY A 139 -5.87 0.03 8.82
C GLY A 139 -5.99 -1.07 7.78
N GLY A 140 -6.47 -0.71 6.59
CA GLY A 140 -6.58 -1.63 5.46
C GLY A 140 -5.20 -1.99 4.89
N TRP A 141 -4.78 -3.22 5.04
CA TRP A 141 -3.49 -3.72 4.55
C TRP A 141 -3.61 -5.04 3.79
N CYS A 142 -4.77 -5.70 3.85
CA CYS A 142 -5.00 -7.00 3.22
C CYS A 142 -6.31 -7.05 2.41
N ASP A 143 -6.93 -5.89 2.12
CA ASP A 143 -8.16 -5.78 1.35
C ASP A 143 -9.26 -6.74 1.84
N ASN A 144 -9.57 -6.66 3.13
CA ASN A 144 -10.55 -7.53 3.80
C ASN A 144 -10.22 -9.03 3.63
N GLY A 145 -8.95 -9.37 3.61
CA GLY A 145 -8.46 -10.75 3.47
C GLY A 145 -8.18 -11.21 2.04
N ARG A 146 -8.55 -10.46 1.00
CA ARG A 146 -8.29 -10.81 -0.41
C ARG A 146 -6.79 -11.06 -0.70
N LEU A 147 -5.90 -10.40 0.03
CA LEU A 147 -4.46 -10.48 -0.16
C LEU A 147 -3.75 -11.50 0.73
N LEU A 148 -4.49 -12.31 1.48
CA LEU A 148 -3.91 -13.30 2.39
C LEU A 148 -3.87 -14.71 1.78
N HIS A 149 -4.83 -15.02 0.91
CA HIS A 149 -5.04 -16.37 0.39
C HIS A 149 -5.33 -16.30 -1.12
N TYR A 150 -4.30 -16.31 -1.94
CA TYR A 150 -4.41 -16.35 -3.40
C TYR A 150 -3.27 -17.17 -4.03
#